data_020cb2fe2079f25b47156f9e9b719dde
#
_entry.id   020cb2fe2079f25b47156f9e9b719dde
#
_cell.length_a   1.000
_cell.length_b   1.000
_cell.length_c   1.000
_cell.angle_alpha   90.00
_cell.angle_beta   90.00
_cell.angle_gamma   90.00
#
_symmetry.space_group_name_H-M   'P 1'
#
loop_
_entity.id
_entity.type
_entity.pdbx_description
1 polymer ?
#
loop_
_entity_poly.entity_id
_entity_poly.type
_entity_poly.pdbx_seq_one_letter_code
_entity_poly.pdbx_strand_id
1 'polypeptide(L)'
;VKQAALALNLPVYQPLNFKSEEALTQWQAHEADVAVVVAYGLILPQAVLDAPRQGCLNIHASLLPRWRGAAPIQRAILAGDAETGITIMQMEAGLDTGPMLYTLRTPITEQDTAQTLHDTLSPQGAQAIVTVLDALAAYQREAIVQDHTAANYAHKLTKAEAQINWNLSAEDIVRAIRGYHPTPVAWALYQGAPLRIWNAVVAVGATHNNPV
;
A
#
# COMPACT_ATOMS: atom_id res chain seq x y z
N VAL A 1 2.52 7.08 14.12
CA VAL A 1 3.72 7.87 13.79
C VAL A 1 3.85 9.04 14.76
N LYS A 2 2.90 10.01 14.83
CA LYS A 2 3.00 11.21 15.67
C LYS A 2 3.34 10.91 17.15
N GLN A 3 2.59 10.00 17.79
CA GLN A 3 2.82 9.65 19.19
C GLN A 3 4.22 9.04 19.43
N ALA A 4 4.69 8.18 18.51
CA ALA A 4 6.03 7.60 18.57
C ALA A 4 7.12 8.68 18.41
N ALA A 5 6.93 9.62 17.47
CA ALA A 5 7.88 10.72 17.29
C ALA A 5 7.96 11.62 18.53
N LEU A 6 6.83 11.97 19.12
CA LEU A 6 6.79 12.78 20.35
C LEU A 6 7.43 12.06 21.54
N ALA A 7 7.23 10.73 21.67
CA ALA A 7 7.87 9.93 22.72
C ALA A 7 9.40 9.87 22.56
N LEU A 8 9.90 10.06 21.34
CA LEU A 8 11.32 10.12 21.01
C LEU A 8 11.86 11.57 20.98
N ASN A 9 11.07 12.57 21.41
CA ASN A 9 11.40 13.99 21.35
C ASN A 9 11.77 14.48 19.93
N LEU A 10 11.19 13.88 18.88
CA LEU A 10 11.37 14.32 17.51
C LEU A 10 10.39 15.43 17.16
N PRO A 11 10.80 16.46 16.40
CA PRO A 11 9.90 17.50 15.91
C PRO A 11 8.76 16.91 15.08
N VAL A 12 7.55 17.40 15.28
CA VAL A 12 6.36 16.93 14.52
C VAL A 12 5.66 18.12 13.88
N TYR A 13 5.55 18.09 12.56
CA TYR A 13 4.84 19.07 11.74
C TYR A 13 3.67 18.40 11.05
N GLN A 14 2.54 19.08 10.97
CA GLN A 14 1.31 18.54 10.37
C GLN A 14 0.67 19.57 9.42
N PRO A 15 1.35 19.98 8.34
CA PRO A 15 0.72 20.83 7.33
C PRO A 15 -0.46 20.08 6.71
N LEU A 16 -1.51 20.79 6.35
CA LEU A 16 -2.68 20.21 5.69
C LEU A 16 -2.31 19.63 4.30
N ASN A 17 -1.40 20.32 3.63
CA ASN A 17 -0.81 19.92 2.33
C ASN A 17 0.41 20.81 2.07
N PHE A 18 1.08 20.60 0.93
CA PHE A 18 2.23 21.40 0.48
C PHE A 18 1.88 22.42 -0.61
N LYS A 19 0.66 22.96 -0.60
CA LYS A 19 0.23 23.98 -1.57
C LYS A 19 0.57 25.41 -1.13
N SER A 20 0.75 25.63 0.18
CA SER A 20 1.11 26.96 0.70
C SER A 20 2.62 27.15 0.65
N GLU A 21 3.06 28.39 0.40
CA GLU A 21 4.47 28.79 0.44
C GLU A 21 5.07 28.57 1.83
N GLU A 22 4.30 28.80 2.88
CA GLU A 22 4.72 28.58 4.27
C GLU A 22 5.09 27.11 4.52
N ALA A 23 4.25 26.16 4.07
CA ALA A 23 4.51 24.73 4.24
C ALA A 23 5.73 24.26 3.45
N LEU A 24 5.95 24.83 2.24
CA LEU A 24 7.13 24.54 1.43
C LEU A 24 8.40 25.13 2.07
N THR A 25 8.36 26.37 2.54
CA THR A 25 9.49 27.01 3.22
C THR A 25 9.87 26.26 4.48
N GLN A 26 8.87 25.85 5.29
CA GLN A 26 9.11 25.04 6.49
C GLN A 26 9.74 23.69 6.13
N TRP A 27 9.26 23.03 5.07
CA TRP A 27 9.83 21.79 4.57
C TRP A 27 11.28 21.92 4.14
N GLN A 28 11.58 22.93 3.33
CA GLN A 28 12.93 23.20 2.85
C GLN A 28 13.90 23.58 3.97
N ALA A 29 13.42 24.27 5.01
CA ALA A 29 14.24 24.67 6.16
C ALA A 29 14.77 23.48 6.99
N HIS A 30 14.25 22.26 6.76
CA HIS A 30 14.83 21.07 7.39
C HIS A 30 16.17 20.66 6.82
N GLU A 31 16.54 21.13 5.60
CA GLU A 31 17.81 20.81 4.91
C GLU A 31 18.14 19.31 4.95
N ALA A 32 17.11 18.48 4.81
CA ALA A 32 17.24 17.04 4.93
C ALA A 32 18.14 16.45 3.84
N ASP A 33 18.94 15.43 4.21
CA ASP A 33 19.72 14.69 3.21
C ASP A 33 18.81 13.78 2.38
N VAL A 34 17.85 13.14 3.01
CA VAL A 34 16.87 12.25 2.37
C VAL A 34 15.54 12.36 3.09
N ALA A 35 14.44 12.20 2.36
CA ALA A 35 13.11 12.08 2.94
C ALA A 35 12.55 10.67 2.73
N VAL A 36 11.97 10.09 3.77
CA VAL A 36 11.27 8.80 3.69
C VAL A 36 9.77 9.03 3.72
N VAL A 37 9.09 8.57 2.69
CA VAL A 37 7.63 8.68 2.53
C VAL A 37 7.00 7.31 2.76
N VAL A 38 5.99 7.26 3.60
CA VAL A 38 5.23 6.04 3.86
C VAL A 38 3.76 6.35 4.05
N ALA A 39 2.89 5.65 3.34
CA ALA A 39 1.42 5.79 3.43
C ALA A 39 0.95 7.26 3.35
N TYR A 40 1.58 8.08 2.52
CA TYR A 40 1.20 9.47 2.31
C TYR A 40 0.16 9.55 1.20
N GLY A 41 -1.05 9.91 1.56
CA GLY A 41 -2.23 9.85 0.66
C GLY A 41 -2.39 11.03 -0.31
N LEU A 42 -1.39 11.91 -0.44
CA LEU A 42 -1.40 13.06 -1.33
C LEU A 42 -0.22 13.00 -2.30
N ILE A 43 -0.39 13.57 -3.49
CA ILE A 43 0.71 13.75 -4.44
C ILE A 43 1.63 14.84 -3.89
N LEU A 44 2.92 14.55 -3.83
CA LEU A 44 3.96 15.50 -3.44
C LEU A 44 4.31 16.41 -4.64
N PRO A 45 4.30 17.74 -4.48
CA PRO A 45 4.78 18.65 -5.51
C PRO A 45 6.27 18.45 -5.80
N GLN A 46 6.71 18.80 -7.00
CA GLN A 46 8.12 18.70 -7.41
C GLN A 46 9.06 19.39 -6.41
N ALA A 47 8.70 20.58 -5.94
CA ALA A 47 9.49 21.33 -4.95
C ALA A 47 9.70 20.59 -3.62
N VAL A 48 8.80 19.68 -3.26
CA VAL A 48 8.95 18.81 -2.07
C VAL A 48 9.88 17.64 -2.37
N LEU A 49 9.79 17.06 -3.58
CA LEU A 49 10.63 15.94 -4.01
C LEU A 49 12.10 16.36 -4.18
N ASP A 50 12.34 17.59 -4.64
CA ASP A 50 13.67 18.12 -4.94
C ASP A 50 14.37 18.73 -3.72
N ALA A 51 13.66 18.98 -2.62
CA ALA A 51 14.24 19.64 -1.46
C ALA A 51 15.31 18.80 -0.72
N PRO A 52 15.13 17.49 -0.49
CA PRO A 52 16.17 16.66 0.12
C PRO A 52 17.31 16.40 -0.88
N ARG A 53 18.58 16.47 -0.43
CA ARG A 53 19.79 16.30 -1.27
C ARG A 53 19.82 14.98 -2.04
N GLN A 54 19.32 13.88 -1.43
CA GLN A 54 19.23 12.54 -2.02
C GLN A 54 17.80 12.22 -2.51
N GLY A 55 16.92 13.22 -2.53
CA GLY A 55 15.53 13.09 -2.92
C GLY A 55 14.66 12.37 -1.89
N CYS A 56 13.51 11.90 -2.35
CA CYS A 56 12.52 11.22 -1.53
C CYS A 56 12.48 9.73 -1.85
N LEU A 57 12.44 8.89 -0.83
CA LEU A 57 12.27 7.44 -0.95
C LEU A 57 10.85 7.06 -0.49
N ASN A 58 10.19 6.16 -1.19
CA ASN A 58 8.89 5.63 -0.77
C ASN A 58 9.01 4.16 -0.37
N ILE A 59 8.36 3.82 0.75
CA ILE A 59 8.11 2.42 1.15
C ILE A 59 6.78 2.02 0.52
N HIS A 60 6.84 1.31 -0.61
CA HIS A 60 5.64 0.89 -1.33
C HIS A 60 5.30 -0.58 -1.04
N ALA A 61 4.04 -0.84 -0.68
CA ALA A 61 3.60 -2.17 -0.23
C ALA A 61 3.15 -3.06 -1.40
N SER A 62 3.98 -3.18 -2.44
CA SER A 62 3.84 -4.14 -3.54
C SER A 62 5.17 -4.46 -4.18
N LEU A 63 5.16 -5.44 -5.08
CA LEU A 63 6.26 -5.76 -5.99
C LEU A 63 6.11 -4.90 -7.27
N LEU A 64 6.62 -3.67 -7.25
CA LEU A 64 6.58 -2.79 -8.42
C LEU A 64 7.25 -3.44 -9.64
N PRO A 65 6.75 -3.19 -10.85
CA PRO A 65 5.77 -2.17 -11.24
C PRO A 65 4.30 -2.55 -11.02
N ARG A 66 4.03 -3.74 -10.46
CA ARG A 66 2.67 -4.19 -10.18
C ARG A 66 2.10 -3.44 -8.98
N TRP A 67 0.84 -3.02 -9.09
CA TRP A 67 0.06 -2.36 -8.04
C TRP A 67 0.61 -0.98 -7.62
N ARG A 68 0.96 -0.12 -8.58
CA ARG A 68 1.15 1.32 -8.31
C ARG A 68 -0.14 1.92 -7.72
N GLY A 69 -0.05 2.84 -6.79
CA GLY A 69 -1.18 3.59 -6.26
C GLY A 69 -1.59 3.23 -4.83
N ALA A 70 -2.86 3.45 -4.49
CA ALA A 70 -3.31 3.68 -3.12
C ALA A 70 -3.61 2.41 -2.29
N ALA A 71 -3.92 1.26 -2.94
CA ALA A 71 -4.40 0.08 -2.23
C ALA A 71 -3.71 -1.22 -2.69
N PRO A 72 -2.36 -1.27 -2.76
CA PRO A 72 -1.63 -2.41 -3.34
C PRO A 72 -1.88 -3.72 -2.60
N ILE A 73 -1.92 -3.71 -1.27
CA ILE A 73 -2.12 -4.92 -0.44
C ILE A 73 -3.47 -5.58 -0.76
N GLN A 74 -4.54 -4.78 -0.74
CA GLN A 74 -5.88 -5.26 -1.00
C GLN A 74 -6.02 -5.77 -2.44
N ARG A 75 -5.48 -5.02 -3.40
CA ARG A 75 -5.56 -5.40 -4.84
C ARG A 75 -4.80 -6.70 -5.14
N ALA A 76 -3.68 -6.95 -4.48
CA ALA A 76 -2.95 -8.21 -4.62
C ALA A 76 -3.81 -9.40 -4.15
N ILE A 77 -4.47 -9.30 -2.99
CA ILE A 77 -5.39 -10.33 -2.52
C ILE A 77 -6.57 -10.51 -3.47
N LEU A 78 -7.25 -9.41 -3.83
CA LEU A 78 -8.42 -9.44 -4.72
C LEU A 78 -8.12 -10.08 -6.07
N ALA A 79 -6.92 -9.87 -6.61
CA ALA A 79 -6.47 -10.46 -7.85
C ALA A 79 -6.04 -11.93 -7.72
N GLY A 80 -5.88 -12.44 -6.51
CA GLY A 80 -5.40 -13.81 -6.28
C GLY A 80 -3.91 -13.97 -6.52
N ASP A 81 -3.12 -12.91 -6.32
CA ASP A 81 -1.67 -12.99 -6.43
C ASP A 81 -1.13 -13.98 -5.39
N ALA A 82 -0.14 -14.78 -5.79
CA ALA A 82 0.52 -15.73 -4.90
C ALA A 82 1.51 -15.06 -3.94
N GLU A 83 1.99 -13.87 -4.29
CA GLU A 83 2.94 -13.09 -3.50
C GLU A 83 2.69 -11.59 -3.63
N THR A 84 3.13 -10.86 -2.63
CA THR A 84 3.26 -9.41 -2.60
C THR A 84 4.62 -9.05 -2.01
N GLY A 85 4.80 -7.84 -1.52
CA GLY A 85 6.05 -7.46 -0.86
C GLY A 85 6.19 -5.99 -0.60
N ILE A 86 7.43 -5.59 -0.35
CA ILE A 86 7.84 -4.19 -0.19
C ILE A 86 8.79 -3.83 -1.31
N THR A 87 8.60 -2.68 -1.91
CA THR A 87 9.57 -2.03 -2.79
C THR A 87 9.98 -0.69 -2.18
N ILE A 88 11.27 -0.51 -1.92
CA ILE A 88 11.84 0.83 -1.67
C ILE A 88 12.17 1.42 -3.02
N MET A 89 11.57 2.57 -3.33
CA MET A 89 11.76 3.25 -4.61
C MET A 89 12.16 4.71 -4.43
N GLN A 90 12.94 5.24 -5.37
CA GLN A 90 13.16 6.68 -5.50
C GLN A 90 11.88 7.31 -6.03
N MET A 91 11.42 8.40 -5.42
CA MET A 91 10.21 9.07 -5.89
C MET A 91 10.48 10.02 -7.03
N GLU A 92 9.53 10.10 -7.94
CA GLU A 92 9.44 11.02 -9.06
C GLU A 92 8.05 11.66 -9.11
N ALA A 93 7.82 12.57 -10.04
CA ALA A 93 6.51 13.22 -10.21
C ALA A 93 5.36 12.26 -10.58
N GLY A 94 5.67 11.11 -11.15
CA GLY A 94 4.70 10.07 -11.51
C GLY A 94 4.23 9.26 -10.31
N LEU A 95 3.01 8.72 -10.40
CA LEU A 95 2.46 7.85 -9.35
C LEU A 95 3.22 6.52 -9.30
N ASP A 96 4.11 6.38 -8.33
CA ASP A 96 4.92 5.20 -8.04
C ASP A 96 5.71 4.69 -9.28
N THR A 97 6.23 5.61 -10.10
CA THR A 97 6.91 5.30 -11.36
C THR A 97 8.43 5.24 -11.26
N GLY A 98 9.00 5.78 -10.20
CA GLY A 98 10.44 5.93 -10.06
C GLY A 98 11.20 4.61 -9.91
N PRO A 99 12.52 4.62 -10.03
CA PRO A 99 13.33 3.41 -10.00
C PRO A 99 13.30 2.71 -8.65
N MET A 100 13.37 1.38 -8.71
CA MET A 100 13.34 0.49 -7.54
C MET A 100 14.75 0.32 -6.99
N LEU A 101 14.94 0.59 -5.70
CA LEU A 101 16.21 0.46 -5.00
C LEU A 101 16.35 -0.90 -4.32
N TYR A 102 15.26 -1.40 -3.76
CA TYR A 102 15.24 -2.66 -3.02
C TYR A 102 13.86 -3.30 -3.08
N THR A 103 13.81 -4.63 -3.16
CA THR A 103 12.55 -5.39 -3.18
C THR A 103 12.63 -6.56 -2.23
N LEU A 104 11.60 -6.72 -1.39
CA LEU A 104 11.40 -7.86 -0.50
C LEU A 104 10.09 -8.56 -0.84
N ARG A 105 10.13 -9.88 -1.05
CA ARG A 105 8.96 -10.69 -1.41
C ARG A 105 8.33 -11.33 -0.18
N THR A 106 7.00 -11.43 -0.19
CA THR A 106 6.20 -12.02 0.89
C THR A 106 5.09 -12.86 0.25
N PRO A 107 4.97 -14.16 0.57
CA PRO A 107 3.88 -14.98 0.05
C PRO A 107 2.53 -14.49 0.59
N ILE A 108 1.47 -14.69 -0.20
CA ILE A 108 0.08 -14.48 0.21
C ILE A 108 -0.55 -15.86 0.42
N THR A 109 -0.95 -16.16 1.64
CA THR A 109 -1.60 -17.43 1.99
C THR A 109 -3.13 -17.31 1.88
N GLU A 110 -3.81 -18.47 1.92
CA GLU A 110 -5.28 -18.50 1.94
C GLU A 110 -5.88 -17.95 3.23
N GLN A 111 -5.12 -17.83 4.30
CA GLN A 111 -5.52 -17.27 5.58
C GLN A 111 -5.29 -15.75 5.66
N ASP A 112 -4.49 -15.20 4.77
CA ASP A 112 -4.16 -13.78 4.82
C ASP A 112 -5.35 -12.89 4.44
N THR A 113 -5.56 -11.89 5.28
CA THR A 113 -6.41 -10.74 5.01
C THR A 113 -5.55 -9.51 4.67
N ALA A 114 -6.16 -8.45 4.19
CA ALA A 114 -5.41 -7.21 3.98
C ALA A 114 -4.82 -6.67 5.30
N GLN A 115 -5.46 -6.94 6.45
CA GLN A 115 -4.91 -6.57 7.76
C GLN A 115 -3.68 -7.39 8.11
N THR A 116 -3.72 -8.73 8.00
CA THR A 116 -2.57 -9.57 8.37
C THR A 116 -1.36 -9.30 7.47
N LEU A 117 -1.58 -9.10 6.17
CA LEU A 117 -0.51 -8.69 5.26
C LEU A 117 0.04 -7.30 5.59
N HIS A 118 -0.81 -6.33 5.91
CA HIS A 118 -0.36 -5.02 6.37
C HIS A 118 0.55 -5.14 7.60
N ASP A 119 0.14 -5.95 8.59
CA ASP A 119 0.88 -6.13 9.83
C ASP A 119 2.22 -6.88 9.61
N THR A 120 2.28 -7.74 8.60
CA THR A 120 3.51 -8.41 8.15
C THR A 120 4.43 -7.46 7.37
N LEU A 121 3.88 -6.70 6.43
CA LEU A 121 4.66 -5.82 5.55
C LEU A 121 5.17 -4.57 6.26
N SER A 122 4.50 -4.10 7.32
CA SER A 122 4.90 -2.90 8.06
C SER A 122 6.30 -3.02 8.69
N PRO A 123 6.63 -4.04 9.49
CA PRO A 123 8.00 -4.22 10.01
C PRO A 123 9.01 -4.55 8.90
N GLN A 124 8.60 -5.26 7.86
CA GLN A 124 9.47 -5.54 6.70
C GLN A 124 9.86 -4.26 5.98
N GLY A 125 8.91 -3.34 5.77
CA GLY A 125 9.17 -2.03 5.17
C GLY A 125 10.10 -1.18 6.03
N ALA A 126 9.93 -1.20 7.35
CA ALA A 126 10.81 -0.51 8.28
C ALA A 126 12.24 -1.04 8.22
N GLN A 127 12.42 -2.36 8.18
CA GLN A 127 13.75 -2.97 8.04
C GLN A 127 14.37 -2.69 6.66
N ALA A 128 13.57 -2.79 5.59
CA ALA A 128 14.02 -2.55 4.22
C ALA A 128 14.54 -1.12 4.04
N ILE A 129 13.83 -0.11 4.57
CA ILE A 129 14.26 1.29 4.41
C ILE A 129 15.55 1.56 5.18
N VAL A 130 15.72 1.01 6.38
CA VAL A 130 16.98 1.13 7.15
C VAL A 130 18.13 0.51 6.36
N THR A 131 17.95 -0.69 5.82
CA THR A 131 18.95 -1.37 4.96
C THR A 131 19.35 -0.50 3.76
N VAL A 132 18.40 0.14 3.11
CA VAL A 132 18.68 1.04 1.97
C VAL A 132 19.42 2.30 2.43
N LEU A 133 19.02 2.90 3.56
CA LEU A 133 19.64 4.12 4.08
C LEU A 133 21.11 3.89 4.48
N ASP A 134 21.45 2.73 5.04
CA ASP A 134 22.81 2.37 5.43
C ASP A 134 23.80 2.34 4.25
N ALA A 135 23.30 2.14 3.03
CA ALA A 135 24.12 2.07 1.81
C ALA A 135 23.47 2.81 0.62
N LEU A 136 22.78 3.93 0.87
CA LEU A 136 21.91 4.61 -0.08
C LEU A 136 22.58 4.88 -1.43
N ALA A 137 23.81 5.40 -1.44
CA ALA A 137 24.53 5.69 -2.69
C ALA A 137 24.79 4.43 -3.55
N ALA A 138 24.93 3.26 -2.93
CA ALA A 138 25.08 1.99 -3.66
C ALA A 138 23.73 1.57 -4.29
N TYR A 139 22.67 1.59 -3.52
CA TYR A 139 21.33 1.27 -4.01
C TYR A 139 20.86 2.22 -5.11
N GLN A 140 21.17 3.52 -5.00
CA GLN A 140 20.84 4.48 -6.06
C GLN A 140 21.61 4.23 -7.37
N ARG A 141 22.87 3.79 -7.31
CA ARG A 141 23.63 3.41 -8.51
C ARG A 141 23.13 2.16 -9.20
N GLU A 142 22.61 1.22 -8.40
CA GLU A 142 22.09 -0.08 -8.86
C GLU A 142 20.57 -0.07 -9.06
N ALA A 143 19.96 1.11 -9.01
CA ALA A 143 18.52 1.28 -9.10
C ALA A 143 17.97 0.70 -10.43
N ILE A 144 16.89 -0.06 -10.32
CA ILE A 144 16.25 -0.72 -11.46
C ILE A 144 15.10 0.15 -11.95
N VAL A 145 15.19 0.59 -13.19
CA VAL A 145 14.08 1.28 -13.87
C VAL A 145 12.90 0.34 -14.04
N GLN A 146 11.71 0.80 -13.69
CA GLN A 146 10.51 -0.02 -13.81
C GLN A 146 10.11 -0.24 -15.27
N ASP A 147 9.69 -1.46 -15.62
CA ASP A 147 9.03 -1.74 -16.91
C ASP A 147 7.59 -1.20 -16.85
N HIS A 148 7.36 -0.07 -17.52
CA HIS A 148 6.04 0.57 -17.57
C HIS A 148 4.98 -0.26 -18.29
N THR A 149 5.37 -1.22 -19.16
CA THR A 149 4.43 -2.10 -19.87
C THR A 149 3.85 -3.18 -18.95
N ALA A 150 4.58 -3.54 -17.89
CA ALA A 150 4.14 -4.49 -16.87
C ALA A 150 3.37 -3.83 -15.72
N ALA A 151 3.23 -2.51 -15.73
CA ALA A 151 2.58 -1.78 -14.64
C ALA A 151 1.05 -1.94 -14.67
N ASN A 152 0.47 -2.06 -13.49
CA ASN A 152 -0.97 -1.91 -13.25
C ASN A 152 -1.20 -1.04 -12.02
N TYR A 153 -2.49 -0.69 -11.77
CA TYR A 153 -2.82 0.32 -10.76
C TYR A 153 -3.76 -0.22 -9.69
N ALA A 154 -3.40 0.05 -8.44
CA ALA A 154 -4.16 -0.25 -7.24
C ALA A 154 -5.01 0.97 -6.83
N HIS A 155 -6.14 1.16 -7.52
CA HIS A 155 -7.08 2.23 -7.18
C HIS A 155 -7.62 2.07 -5.76
N LYS A 156 -7.87 3.22 -5.11
CA LYS A 156 -8.48 3.27 -3.78
C LYS A 156 -9.78 2.48 -3.74
N LEU A 157 -9.99 1.71 -2.67
CA LEU A 157 -11.20 0.92 -2.49
C LEU A 157 -12.41 1.79 -2.18
N THR A 158 -13.57 1.37 -2.68
CA THR A 158 -14.86 2.01 -2.40
C THR A 158 -15.78 1.05 -1.64
N LYS A 159 -16.75 1.61 -0.92
CA LYS A 159 -17.78 0.78 -0.26
C LYS A 159 -18.65 0.02 -1.26
N ALA A 160 -18.89 0.59 -2.44
CA ALA A 160 -19.71 -0.02 -3.46
C ALA A 160 -19.08 -1.30 -4.02
N GLU A 161 -17.78 -1.29 -4.31
CA GLU A 161 -17.11 -2.49 -4.83
C GLU A 161 -16.97 -3.62 -3.81
N ALA A 162 -17.11 -3.33 -2.51
CA ALA A 162 -17.11 -4.34 -1.46
C ALA A 162 -18.45 -5.06 -1.29
N GLN A 163 -19.48 -4.72 -2.08
CA GLN A 163 -20.70 -5.50 -2.14
C GLN A 163 -20.41 -6.85 -2.80
N ILE A 164 -20.79 -7.94 -2.13
CA ILE A 164 -20.55 -9.29 -2.63
C ILE A 164 -21.36 -9.52 -3.90
N ASN A 165 -20.69 -9.93 -4.96
CA ASN A 165 -21.29 -10.45 -6.17
C ASN A 165 -21.45 -11.98 -6.05
N TRP A 166 -22.65 -12.45 -5.78
CA TRP A 166 -22.96 -13.87 -5.59
C TRP A 166 -22.85 -14.71 -6.88
N ASN A 167 -22.62 -14.09 -8.04
CA ASN A 167 -22.38 -14.81 -9.30
C ASN A 167 -20.92 -15.26 -9.47
N LEU A 168 -20.03 -14.88 -8.55
CA LEU A 168 -18.63 -15.32 -8.54
C LEU A 168 -18.50 -16.71 -7.89
N SER A 169 -17.32 -17.34 -8.08
CA SER A 169 -16.99 -18.59 -7.39
C SER A 169 -16.91 -18.37 -5.87
N ALA A 170 -17.08 -19.45 -5.09
CA ALA A 170 -16.94 -19.38 -3.64
C ALA A 170 -15.53 -18.91 -3.22
N GLU A 171 -14.50 -19.35 -3.95
CA GLU A 171 -13.12 -18.97 -3.75
C GLU A 171 -12.91 -17.47 -3.98
N ASP A 172 -13.50 -16.90 -5.05
CA ASP A 172 -13.42 -15.47 -5.36
C ASP A 172 -14.15 -14.62 -4.33
N ILE A 173 -15.31 -15.09 -3.85
CA ILE A 173 -16.07 -14.43 -2.78
C ILE A 173 -15.26 -14.42 -1.47
N VAL A 174 -14.70 -15.55 -1.07
CA VAL A 174 -13.85 -15.64 0.13
C VAL A 174 -12.61 -14.74 -0.02
N ARG A 175 -11.99 -14.73 -1.19
CA ARG A 175 -10.87 -13.84 -1.50
C ARG A 175 -11.26 -12.37 -1.37
N ALA A 176 -12.43 -11.99 -1.91
CA ALA A 176 -12.95 -10.63 -1.78
C ALA A 176 -13.17 -10.23 -0.30
N ILE A 177 -13.76 -11.12 0.50
CA ILE A 177 -13.95 -10.89 1.94
C ILE A 177 -12.60 -10.63 2.63
N ARG A 178 -11.57 -11.43 2.34
CA ARG A 178 -10.21 -11.24 2.88
C ARG A 178 -9.57 -9.92 2.42
N GLY A 179 -9.70 -9.59 1.13
CA GLY A 179 -9.15 -8.37 0.54
C GLY A 179 -9.80 -7.08 1.06
N TYR A 180 -11.08 -7.13 1.41
CA TYR A 180 -11.80 -5.98 1.98
C TYR A 180 -11.73 -5.89 3.51
N HIS A 181 -11.12 -6.86 4.19
CA HIS A 181 -10.95 -6.85 5.64
C HIS A 181 -9.73 -6.01 6.06
N PRO A 182 -9.82 -5.05 6.99
CA PRO A 182 -10.98 -4.66 7.80
C PRO A 182 -11.77 -3.48 7.20
N THR A 183 -11.35 -2.94 6.08
CA THR A 183 -11.97 -1.76 5.45
C THR A 183 -11.88 -1.87 3.93
N PRO A 184 -13.01 -1.68 3.20
CA PRO A 184 -14.33 -1.20 3.63
C PRO A 184 -15.24 -2.25 4.28
N VAL A 185 -14.85 -3.50 4.43
CA VAL A 185 -15.58 -4.71 4.82
C VAL A 185 -16.54 -5.17 3.72
N ALA A 186 -16.43 -6.42 3.33
CA ALA A 186 -17.39 -7.03 2.39
C ALA A 186 -18.80 -7.03 2.97
N TRP A 187 -19.80 -6.81 2.13
CA TRP A 187 -21.19 -6.73 2.57
C TRP A 187 -22.16 -7.25 1.52
N ALA A 188 -23.33 -7.67 1.97
CA ALA A 188 -24.45 -8.08 1.12
C ALA A 188 -25.76 -7.51 1.66
N LEU A 189 -26.82 -7.53 0.86
CA LEU A 189 -28.15 -7.22 1.33
C LEU A 189 -28.81 -8.50 1.90
N TYR A 190 -29.31 -8.41 3.11
CA TYR A 190 -30.16 -9.42 3.72
C TYR A 190 -31.48 -8.77 4.17
N GLN A 191 -32.58 -9.19 3.61
CA GLN A 191 -33.92 -8.62 3.83
C GLN A 191 -33.95 -7.09 3.67
N GLY A 192 -33.24 -6.58 2.66
CA GLY A 192 -33.17 -5.14 2.33
C GLY A 192 -32.20 -4.32 3.20
N ALA A 193 -31.54 -4.91 4.18
CA ALA A 193 -30.56 -4.25 5.05
C ALA A 193 -29.12 -4.72 4.74
N PRO A 194 -28.09 -3.85 4.83
CA PRO A 194 -26.71 -4.24 4.63
C PRO A 194 -26.18 -5.11 5.79
N LEU A 195 -25.76 -6.32 5.47
CA LEU A 195 -25.06 -7.25 6.35
C LEU A 195 -23.58 -7.26 6.04
N ARG A 196 -22.71 -6.96 7.01
CA ARG A 196 -21.26 -7.03 6.88
C ARG A 196 -20.77 -8.45 7.10
N ILE A 197 -19.86 -8.90 6.24
CA ILE A 197 -19.27 -10.24 6.29
C ILE A 197 -17.78 -10.09 6.54
N TRP A 198 -17.36 -10.49 7.73
CA TRP A 198 -15.99 -10.28 8.21
C TRP A 198 -15.06 -11.44 7.87
N ASN A 199 -15.60 -12.64 7.78
CA ASN A 199 -14.85 -13.85 7.48
C ASN A 199 -15.75 -14.88 6.80
N ALA A 200 -15.17 -15.70 5.94
CA ALA A 200 -15.82 -16.84 5.31
C ALA A 200 -14.78 -17.88 4.91
N VAL A 201 -15.23 -19.11 4.78
CA VAL A 201 -14.45 -20.23 4.24
C VAL A 201 -15.27 -20.96 3.18
N VAL A 202 -14.59 -21.56 2.21
CA VAL A 202 -15.26 -22.42 1.24
C VAL A 202 -15.66 -23.73 1.94
N ALA A 203 -16.95 -24.09 1.92
CA ALA A 203 -17.41 -25.33 2.47
C ALA A 203 -17.07 -26.48 1.52
N VAL A 204 -16.32 -27.46 2.00
CA VAL A 204 -16.01 -28.68 1.25
C VAL A 204 -17.25 -29.58 1.25
N GLY A 205 -17.74 -29.96 0.06
CA GLY A 205 -18.87 -30.87 -0.11
C GLY A 205 -20.28 -30.26 -0.01
N ALA A 206 -20.40 -28.94 0.00
CA ALA A 206 -21.67 -28.25 -0.18
C ALA A 206 -22.15 -28.45 -1.64
N THR A 207 -23.02 -29.39 -1.90
CA THR A 207 -23.83 -29.44 -3.12
C THR A 207 -24.69 -28.16 -3.13
N HIS A 208 -24.64 -27.40 -4.23
CA HIS A 208 -25.53 -26.26 -4.45
C HIS A 208 -26.99 -26.70 -4.32
N ASN A 209 -27.56 -26.59 -3.15
CA ASN A 209 -28.99 -26.44 -3.00
C ASN A 209 -29.27 -24.94 -3.13
N ASN A 210 -29.59 -24.48 -4.31
CA ASN A 210 -30.17 -23.16 -4.51
C ASN A 210 -31.36 -23.02 -3.55
N PRO A 211 -31.35 -22.09 -2.60
CA PRO A 211 -32.62 -21.71 -1.97
C PRO A 211 -33.46 -21.00 -3.02
N VAL A 212 -34.63 -21.52 -3.28
CA VAL A 212 -35.70 -20.95 -4.06
C VAL A 212 -36.12 -19.60 -3.47
#